data_bd98f662ecc1d5c2536f4b5c02d74e5b
#
_entry.id   bd98f662ecc1d5c2536f4b5c02d74e5b
#
_cell.length_a   1.000
_cell.length_b   1.000
_cell.length_c   1.000
_cell.angle_alpha   90.00
_cell.angle_beta   90.00
_cell.angle_gamma   90.00
#
_symmetry.space_group_name_H-M   'P 1'
#
loop_
_entity.id
_entity.type
_entity.pdbx_description
1 polymer ?
#
loop_
_entity_poly.entity_id
_entity_poly.type
_entity_poly.pdbx_seq_one_letter_code
_entity_poly.pdbx_strand_id
1 'polypeptide(L)'
;MIYVETSVVLAHLLAEDRHPPAAFWADDLVASRLLAYEAWNRLHALGLADSHGTALTAILGHLSMLELVPEVLTRALQPFPVPVRTLDALHLASASFLESRGQSVFLASYDVRLIEAARAIKLRAGEP
;
A
#
# COMPACT_ATOMS: atom_id res chain seq x y z
N MET A 1 8.84 5.03 9.24
CA MET A 1 8.58 4.26 7.99
C MET A 1 7.10 4.35 7.66
N ILE A 2 6.79 4.65 6.42
CA ILE A 2 5.42 4.70 5.92
C ILE A 2 5.19 3.55 4.94
N TYR A 3 4.23 2.69 5.25
CA TYR A 3 3.76 1.67 4.33
C TYR A 3 2.74 2.29 3.38
N VAL A 4 3.05 2.30 2.10
CA VAL A 4 2.23 2.93 1.07
C VAL A 4 1.30 1.89 0.44
N GLU A 5 0.00 2.10 0.56
CA GLU A 5 -0.99 1.25 -0.08
C GLU A 5 -1.34 1.81 -1.48
N THR A 6 -1.83 0.96 -2.34
CA THR A 6 -2.03 1.23 -3.76
C THR A 6 -2.88 2.47 -4.04
N SER A 7 -3.90 2.75 -3.22
CA SER A 7 -4.77 3.93 -3.40
C SER A 7 -4.00 5.25 -3.34
N VAL A 8 -2.91 5.31 -2.58
CA VAL A 8 -2.06 6.51 -2.45
C VAL A 8 -1.32 6.79 -3.75
N VAL A 9 -0.73 5.75 -4.34
CA VAL A 9 -0.03 5.86 -5.62
C VAL A 9 -0.99 6.24 -6.73
N LEU A 10 -2.15 5.59 -6.78
CA LEU A 10 -3.17 5.88 -7.80
C LEU A 10 -3.74 7.30 -7.65
N ALA A 11 -4.00 7.75 -6.44
CA ALA A 11 -4.49 9.11 -6.19
C ALA A 11 -3.51 10.16 -6.70
N HIS A 12 -2.21 9.96 -6.47
CA HIS A 12 -1.17 10.85 -6.98
C HIS A 12 -1.07 10.78 -8.51
N LEU A 13 -0.99 9.56 -9.04
CA LEU A 13 -0.77 9.33 -10.47
C LEU A 13 -1.92 9.84 -11.33
N LEU A 14 -3.16 9.67 -10.84
CA LEU A 14 -4.39 10.06 -11.55
C LEU A 14 -4.87 11.47 -11.18
N ALA A 15 -4.10 12.21 -10.40
CA ALA A 15 -4.43 13.57 -9.94
C ALA A 15 -5.83 13.65 -9.32
N GLU A 16 -6.16 12.71 -8.44
CA GLU A 16 -7.44 12.69 -7.74
C GLU A 16 -7.57 13.88 -6.78
N ASP A 17 -8.80 14.24 -6.41
CA ASP A 17 -9.07 15.39 -5.52
C ASP A 17 -8.34 15.26 -4.18
N ARG A 18 -8.36 14.06 -3.59
CA ARG A 18 -7.51 13.72 -2.45
C ARG A 18 -6.28 12.99 -2.96
N HIS A 19 -5.12 13.56 -2.73
CA HIS A 19 -3.83 12.97 -3.11
C HIS A 19 -2.77 13.34 -2.07
N PRO A 20 -1.69 12.57 -1.93
CA PRO A 20 -0.67 12.86 -0.94
C PRO A 20 0.02 14.21 -1.21
N PRO A 21 0.34 14.97 -0.16
CA PRO A 21 1.11 16.21 -0.33
C PRO A 21 2.51 15.92 -0.87
N ALA A 22 3.13 16.90 -1.53
CA ALA A 22 4.45 16.72 -2.13
C ALA A 22 5.51 16.24 -1.13
N ALA A 23 5.45 16.71 0.11
CA ALA A 23 6.37 16.33 1.17
C ALA A 23 6.29 14.84 1.54
N PHE A 24 5.17 14.18 1.31
CA PHE A 24 4.98 12.74 1.57
C PHE A 24 6.05 11.90 0.86
N TRP A 25 6.41 12.27 -0.35
CA TRP A 25 7.35 11.49 -1.17
C TRP A 25 8.81 11.61 -0.72
N ALA A 26 9.11 12.49 0.24
CA ALA A 26 10.44 12.62 0.83
C ALA A 26 10.64 11.71 2.05
N ASP A 27 9.61 11.05 2.52
CA ASP A 27 9.67 10.15 3.68
C ASP A 27 10.28 8.78 3.33
N ASP A 28 10.54 7.99 4.36
CA ASP A 28 10.98 6.60 4.23
C ASP A 28 9.77 5.72 3.86
N LEU A 29 9.62 5.46 2.57
CA LEU A 29 8.46 4.80 1.99
C LEU A 29 8.75 3.36 1.64
N VAL A 30 7.86 2.46 2.07
CA VAL A 30 7.89 1.04 1.75
C VAL A 30 6.52 0.59 1.23
N ALA A 31 6.51 -0.36 0.32
CA ALA A 31 5.28 -0.95 -0.19
C ALA A 31 5.46 -2.45 -0.41
N SER A 32 4.37 -3.19 -0.41
CA SER A 32 4.39 -4.57 -0.88
C SER A 32 4.64 -4.61 -2.40
N ARG A 33 5.34 -5.62 -2.85
CA ARG A 33 5.45 -5.92 -4.29
C ARG A 33 4.09 -6.00 -4.97
N LEU A 34 3.06 -6.37 -4.24
CA LEU A 34 1.67 -6.42 -4.68
C LEU A 34 1.20 -5.07 -5.27
N LEU A 35 1.65 -3.94 -4.70
CA LEU A 35 1.28 -2.61 -5.18
C LEU A 35 1.60 -2.43 -6.66
N ALA A 36 2.74 -2.93 -7.13
CA ALA A 36 3.13 -2.83 -8.53
C ALA A 36 2.09 -3.50 -9.45
N TYR A 37 1.63 -4.69 -9.08
CA TYR A 37 0.62 -5.42 -9.85
C TYR A 37 -0.73 -4.72 -9.84
N GLU A 38 -1.17 -4.26 -8.69
CA GLU A 38 -2.44 -3.56 -8.56
C GLU A 38 -2.45 -2.25 -9.36
N ALA A 39 -1.38 -1.45 -9.25
CA ALA A 39 -1.29 -0.18 -9.95
C ALA A 39 -1.22 -0.37 -11.47
N TRP A 40 -0.40 -1.27 -11.97
CA TRP A 40 -0.33 -1.58 -13.39
C TRP A 40 -1.66 -2.13 -13.92
N ASN A 41 -2.27 -3.05 -13.20
CA ASN A 41 -3.56 -3.61 -13.58
C ASN A 41 -4.64 -2.52 -13.70
N ARG A 42 -4.62 -1.56 -12.78
CA ARG A 42 -5.55 -0.42 -12.82
C ARG A 42 -5.31 0.47 -14.04
N LEU A 43 -4.05 0.77 -14.36
CA LEU A 43 -3.73 1.55 -15.56
C LEU A 43 -4.17 0.83 -16.84
N HIS A 44 -3.97 -0.47 -16.93
CA HIS A 44 -4.43 -1.25 -18.08
C HIS A 44 -5.96 -1.21 -18.19
N ALA A 45 -6.67 -1.39 -17.09
CA ALA A 45 -8.14 -1.35 -17.06
C ALA A 45 -8.71 0.00 -17.52
N LEU A 46 -7.99 1.09 -17.23
CA LEU A 46 -8.39 2.44 -17.61
C LEU A 46 -7.87 2.88 -18.99
N GLY A 47 -7.07 2.05 -19.66
CA GLY A 47 -6.44 2.40 -20.91
C GLY A 47 -5.35 3.48 -20.79
N LEU A 48 -4.71 3.58 -19.63
CA LEU A 48 -3.75 4.64 -19.29
C LEU A 48 -2.29 4.17 -19.23
N ALA A 49 -2.00 2.92 -19.57
CA ALA A 49 -0.65 2.38 -19.48
C ALA A 49 0.37 3.18 -20.31
N ASP A 50 0.01 3.56 -21.54
CA ASP A 50 0.91 4.32 -22.42
C ASP A 50 1.16 5.74 -21.91
N SER A 51 0.14 6.40 -21.40
CA SER A 51 0.25 7.80 -20.94
C SER A 51 0.85 7.94 -19.55
N HIS A 52 0.63 6.97 -18.65
CA HIS A 52 1.00 7.05 -17.22
C HIS A 52 2.04 6.02 -16.79
N GLY A 53 2.38 5.06 -17.64
CA GLY A 53 3.29 3.96 -17.27
C GLY A 53 4.69 4.42 -16.88
N THR A 54 5.26 5.41 -17.55
CA THR A 54 6.58 5.96 -17.21
C THR A 54 6.57 6.61 -15.83
N ALA A 55 5.53 7.39 -15.53
CA ALA A 55 5.36 8.01 -14.21
C ALA A 55 5.20 6.96 -13.11
N LEU A 56 4.41 5.90 -13.36
CA LEU A 56 4.26 4.81 -12.41
C LEU A 56 5.59 4.09 -12.15
N THR A 57 6.35 3.80 -13.20
CA THR A 57 7.67 3.17 -13.06
C THR A 57 8.61 4.02 -12.21
N ALA A 58 8.60 5.34 -12.38
CA ALA A 58 9.38 6.25 -11.57
C ALA A 58 8.98 6.22 -10.09
N ILE A 59 7.67 6.22 -9.80
CA ILE A 59 7.15 6.11 -8.43
C ILE A 59 7.58 4.78 -7.80
N LEU A 60 7.40 3.67 -8.51
CA LEU A 60 7.77 2.34 -8.00
C LEU A 60 9.27 2.25 -7.70
N GLY A 61 10.12 2.88 -8.53
CA GLY A 61 11.55 2.94 -8.29
C GLY A 61 11.95 3.76 -7.07
N HIS A 62 11.07 4.60 -6.56
CA HIS A 62 11.28 5.43 -5.37
C HIS A 62 10.88 4.73 -4.07
N LEU A 63 10.10 3.66 -4.16
CA LEU A 63 9.64 2.90 -3.00
C LEU A 63 10.59 1.73 -2.70
N SER A 64 10.82 1.48 -1.41
CA SER A 64 11.41 0.20 -0.99
C SER A 64 10.34 -0.88 -1.11
N MET A 65 10.66 -1.98 -1.80
CA MET A 65 9.69 -3.05 -2.03
C MET A 65 9.87 -4.21 -1.07
N LEU A 66 8.80 -4.58 -0.36
CA LEU A 66 8.72 -5.77 0.45
C LEU A 66 8.13 -6.91 -0.37
N GLU A 67 8.86 -8.02 -0.47
CA GLU A 67 8.36 -9.21 -1.14
C GLU A 67 7.29 -9.92 -0.31
N LEU A 68 6.43 -10.70 -0.98
CA LEU A 68 5.45 -11.56 -0.31
C LEU A 68 6.13 -12.83 0.20
N VAL A 69 6.89 -12.67 1.27
CA VAL A 69 7.63 -13.78 1.89
C VAL A 69 6.68 -14.75 2.61
N PRO A 70 7.11 -16.00 2.93
CA PRO A 70 6.24 -16.99 3.56
C PRO A 70 5.54 -16.51 4.82
N GLU A 71 6.20 -15.73 5.66
CA GLU A 71 5.62 -15.19 6.91
C GLU A 71 4.46 -14.23 6.62
N VAL A 72 4.57 -13.39 5.59
CA VAL A 72 3.50 -12.49 5.15
C VAL A 72 2.32 -13.30 4.64
N LEU A 73 2.59 -14.28 3.78
CA LEU A 73 1.54 -15.13 3.21
C LEU A 73 0.81 -15.93 4.28
N THR A 74 1.54 -16.48 5.25
CA THR A 74 0.96 -17.20 6.39
C THR A 74 0.07 -16.30 7.21
N ARG A 75 0.51 -15.08 7.52
CA ARG A 75 -0.32 -14.12 8.28
C ARG A 75 -1.60 -13.76 7.54
N ALA A 76 -1.52 -13.60 6.22
CA ALA A 76 -2.69 -13.24 5.41
C ALA A 76 -3.77 -14.33 5.39
N LEU A 77 -3.41 -15.58 5.66
CA LEU A 77 -4.36 -16.71 5.77
C LEU A 77 -5.09 -16.75 7.12
N GLN A 78 -4.59 -16.05 8.13
CA GLN A 78 -5.18 -16.05 9.46
C GLN A 78 -6.31 -15.02 9.56
N PRO A 79 -7.25 -15.18 10.50
CA PRO A 79 -8.37 -14.26 10.63
C PRO A 79 -7.92 -12.87 11.08
N PHE A 80 -8.70 -11.87 10.67
CA PHE A 80 -8.61 -10.49 11.15
C PHE A 80 -9.83 -10.19 12.01
N PRO A 81 -9.75 -9.21 12.94
CA PRO A 81 -10.88 -8.85 13.79
C PRO A 81 -12.12 -8.36 13.02
N VAL A 82 -11.92 -7.87 11.81
CA VAL A 82 -12.98 -7.41 10.91
C VAL A 82 -12.84 -8.13 9.56
N PRO A 83 -13.93 -8.28 8.78
CA PRO A 83 -13.84 -8.86 7.45
C PRO A 83 -12.94 -8.02 6.53
N VAL A 84 -12.03 -8.69 5.81
CA VAL A 84 -11.14 -8.06 4.83
C VAL A 84 -11.13 -8.87 3.54
N ARG A 85 -10.91 -8.19 2.42
CA ARG A 85 -10.71 -8.87 1.14
C ARG A 85 -9.28 -9.39 1.02
N THR A 86 -9.05 -10.32 0.09
CA THR A 86 -7.77 -11.01 -0.07
C THR A 86 -6.58 -10.04 -0.24
N LEU A 87 -6.71 -9.05 -1.13
CA LEU A 87 -5.62 -8.10 -1.36
C LEU A 87 -5.37 -7.22 -0.13
N ASP A 88 -6.43 -6.83 0.58
CA ASP A 88 -6.31 -6.07 1.83
C ASP A 88 -5.61 -6.89 2.91
N ALA A 89 -5.93 -8.19 3.01
CA ALA A 89 -5.26 -9.10 3.94
C ALA A 89 -3.75 -9.16 3.67
N LEU A 90 -3.34 -9.19 2.39
CA LEU A 90 -1.93 -9.19 2.00
C LEU A 90 -1.23 -7.88 2.36
N HIS A 91 -1.89 -6.73 2.18
CA HIS A 91 -1.34 -5.43 2.61
C HIS A 91 -1.20 -5.35 4.13
N LEU A 92 -2.24 -5.75 4.87
CA LEU A 92 -2.21 -5.75 6.33
C LEU A 92 -1.13 -6.69 6.87
N ALA A 93 -1.01 -7.88 6.30
CA ALA A 93 0.02 -8.84 6.68
C ALA A 93 1.43 -8.31 6.41
N SER A 94 1.62 -7.60 5.29
CA SER A 94 2.91 -6.99 4.94
C SER A 94 3.32 -5.90 5.92
N ALA A 95 2.40 -4.99 6.27
CA ALA A 95 2.66 -3.94 7.26
C ALA A 95 2.92 -4.54 8.65
N SER A 96 2.13 -5.55 9.05
CA SER A 96 2.33 -6.27 10.32
C SER A 96 3.68 -6.98 10.38
N PHE A 97 4.15 -7.53 9.28
CA PHE A 97 5.46 -8.18 9.20
C PHE A 97 6.58 -7.18 9.53
N LEU A 98 6.51 -5.97 8.98
CA LEU A 98 7.49 -4.91 9.27
C LEU A 98 7.47 -4.51 10.75
N GLU A 99 6.29 -4.35 11.33
CA GLU A 99 6.15 -4.09 12.77
C GLU A 99 6.77 -5.22 13.60
N SER A 100 6.54 -6.47 13.22
CA SER A 100 7.11 -7.63 13.93
C SER A 100 8.64 -7.69 13.85
N ARG A 101 9.24 -7.01 12.88
CA ARG A 101 10.70 -6.89 12.72
C ARG A 101 11.27 -5.65 13.38
N GLY A 102 10.48 -4.95 14.22
CA GLY A 102 10.93 -3.81 15.01
C GLY A 102 10.81 -2.46 14.30
N GLN A 103 10.19 -2.41 13.13
CA GLN A 103 9.95 -1.15 12.45
C GLN A 103 8.71 -0.47 13.02
N SER A 104 8.76 0.85 13.18
CA SER A 104 7.58 1.64 13.50
C SER A 104 6.90 2.05 12.20
N VAL A 105 5.73 1.47 11.91
CA VAL A 105 5.06 1.60 10.63
C VAL A 105 3.79 2.44 10.75
N PHE A 106 3.58 3.35 9.79
CA PHE A 106 2.31 4.02 9.55
C PHE A 106 1.79 3.56 8.20
N LEU A 107 0.59 2.96 8.16
CA LEU A 107 -0.04 2.53 6.92
C LEU A 107 -0.82 3.70 6.32
N ALA A 108 -0.33 4.21 5.19
CA ALA A 108 -0.98 5.29 4.45
C ALA A 108 -1.92 4.72 3.38
N SER A 109 -3.17 5.12 3.43
CA SER A 109 -4.21 4.68 2.48
C SER A 109 -5.33 5.71 2.41
N TYR A 110 -6.05 5.74 1.29
CA TYR A 110 -7.32 6.45 1.15
C TYR A 110 -8.53 5.52 1.29
N ASP A 111 -8.29 4.21 1.46
CA ASP A 111 -9.35 3.23 1.67
C ASP A 111 -9.75 3.18 3.14
N VAL A 112 -10.93 3.71 3.47
CA VAL A 112 -11.44 3.78 4.84
C VAL A 112 -11.55 2.40 5.48
N ARG A 113 -11.97 1.38 4.74
CA ARG A 113 -12.11 0.01 5.26
C ARG A 113 -10.76 -0.59 5.62
N LEU A 114 -9.75 -0.36 4.79
CA LEU A 114 -8.39 -0.82 5.08
C LEU A 114 -7.80 -0.12 6.30
N ILE A 115 -8.00 1.20 6.41
CA ILE A 115 -7.57 1.98 7.58
C ILE A 115 -8.21 1.43 8.86
N GLU A 116 -9.51 1.18 8.84
CA GLU A 116 -10.22 0.61 9.99
C GLU A 116 -9.70 -0.78 10.36
N ALA A 117 -9.48 -1.64 9.37
CA ALA A 117 -8.93 -2.99 9.58
C ALA A 117 -7.50 -2.93 10.14
N ALA A 118 -6.67 -2.02 9.65
CA ALA A 118 -5.31 -1.81 10.17
C ALA A 118 -5.35 -1.38 11.64
N ARG A 119 -6.19 -0.44 11.99
CA ARG A 119 -6.37 0.02 13.38
C ARG A 119 -6.88 -1.10 14.29
N ALA A 120 -7.75 -1.97 13.77
CA ALA A 120 -8.26 -3.12 14.52
C ALA A 120 -7.17 -4.13 14.91
N ILE A 121 -6.08 -4.20 14.15
CA ILE A 121 -4.90 -5.02 14.48
C ILE A 121 -3.76 -4.20 15.10
N LYS A 122 -4.06 -2.99 15.60
CA LYS A 122 -3.13 -2.10 16.31
C LYS A 122 -2.02 -1.49 15.45
N LEU A 123 -2.18 -1.47 14.13
CA LEU A 123 -1.32 -0.68 13.27
C LEU A 123 -1.78 0.78 13.27
N ARG A 124 -0.83 1.70 13.26
CA ARG A 124 -1.12 3.11 12.99
C ARG A 124 -1.47 3.24 11.51
N ALA A 125 -2.57 3.87 11.21
CA ALA A 125 -3.04 4.00 9.83
C ALA A 125 -3.88 5.25 9.64
N GLY A 126 -3.86 5.79 8.43
CA GLY A 126 -4.64 6.96 8.06
C GLY A 126 -4.32 7.44 6.65
N GLU A 127 -4.89 8.57 6.30
CA GLU A 127 -4.55 9.26 5.06
C GLU A 127 -3.14 9.89 5.16
N PRO A 128 -2.43 9.95 4.03
CA PRO A 128 -1.12 10.57 3.97
C PRO A 128 -1.14 12.09 4.20
#